data_6bc59dd136d7b396c52b1257b311775f
#
_entry.id   6bc59dd136d7b396c52b1257b311775f
#
_cell.length_a   1.000
_cell.length_b   1.000
_cell.length_c   1.000
_cell.angle_alpha   90.00
_cell.angle_beta   90.00
_cell.angle_gamma   90.00
#
_symmetry.space_group_name_H-M   'P 1'
#
loop_
_entity.id
_entity.type
_entity.pdbx_description
1 polymer ?
#
loop_
_entity_poly.entity_id
_entity_poly.type
_entity_poly.pdbx_seq_one_letter_code
_entity_poly.pdbx_strand_id
1 'polypeptide(L)'
;RQNLKGEFNVPFGKNFNVQIVDANNLINISTILQNTELRCTDFSSSFGNLEKDSFVYFDPPYSPVSKTSNFTSYCKDSFYYKDQLRLSNLFRKLDKSGAKLMLSNSYVENNDIMSELYDGFCFSYIYSQKTMPSIVSKRGKVKELLITNY
;
A
#
# COMPACT_ATOMS: atom_id res chain seq x y z
N ARG A 1 4.99 10.57 -14.22
CA ARG A 1 3.81 11.44 -14.03
C ARG A 1 3.66 12.32 -15.25
N GLN A 2 2.42 12.46 -15.70
CA GLN A 2 2.06 13.33 -16.81
C GLN A 2 0.99 14.32 -16.33
N ASN A 3 0.96 15.51 -16.90
CA ASN A 3 -0.13 16.45 -16.71
C ASN A 3 -1.35 16.03 -17.58
N LEU A 4 -2.46 16.76 -17.46
CA LEU A 4 -3.67 16.49 -18.25
C LEU A 4 -3.48 16.59 -19.77
N LYS A 5 -2.36 17.18 -20.24
CA LYS A 5 -1.98 17.27 -21.65
C LYS A 5 -1.07 16.12 -22.10
N GLY A 6 -0.73 15.18 -21.22
CA GLY A 6 0.18 14.08 -21.51
C GLY A 6 1.67 14.44 -21.45
N GLU A 7 2.03 15.62 -20.95
CA GLU A 7 3.40 16.09 -20.88
C GLU A 7 4.05 15.74 -19.54
N PHE A 8 5.34 15.44 -19.55
CA PHE A 8 6.15 15.26 -18.35
C PHE A 8 6.27 16.60 -17.59
N ASN A 9 5.77 16.65 -16.35
CA ASN A 9 5.79 17.85 -15.52
C ASN A 9 6.58 17.70 -14.21
N VAL A 10 7.37 16.62 -14.06
CA VAL A 10 8.20 16.40 -12.90
C VAL A 10 9.55 17.09 -13.08
N PRO A 11 10.00 17.96 -12.14
CA PRO A 11 11.32 18.59 -12.22
C PRO A 11 12.43 17.54 -12.30
N PHE A 12 13.40 17.75 -13.20
CA PHE A 12 14.58 16.92 -13.25
C PHE A 12 15.41 17.09 -11.99
N GLY A 13 15.76 15.98 -11.32
CA GLY A 13 16.60 16.01 -10.13
C GLY A 13 18.03 16.42 -10.46
N LYS A 14 18.66 17.24 -9.60
CA LYS A 14 20.05 17.72 -9.76
C LYS A 14 21.12 16.65 -9.48
N ASN A 15 20.73 15.40 -9.31
CA ASN A 15 21.65 14.30 -9.01
C ASN A 15 22.13 13.65 -10.31
N PHE A 16 23.39 13.88 -10.69
CA PHE A 16 23.97 13.37 -11.94
C PHE A 16 24.47 11.92 -11.83
N ASN A 17 24.63 11.35 -10.63
CA ASN A 17 25.11 9.99 -10.37
C ASN A 17 24.01 9.10 -9.79
N VAL A 18 22.86 9.05 -10.41
CA VAL A 18 21.78 8.15 -9.99
C VAL A 18 21.97 6.80 -10.67
N GLN A 19 22.13 5.76 -9.89
CA GLN A 19 21.99 4.40 -10.40
C GLN A 19 20.51 4.20 -10.80
N ILE A 20 20.25 4.19 -12.10
CA ILE A 20 18.89 4.09 -12.65
C ILE A 20 18.42 2.64 -12.65
N VAL A 21 19.35 1.70 -12.83
CA VAL A 21 19.05 0.26 -12.96
C VAL A 21 19.97 -0.53 -12.04
N ASP A 22 19.38 -1.35 -11.18
CA ASP A 22 20.07 -2.43 -10.47
C ASP A 22 19.79 -3.74 -11.22
N ALA A 23 20.67 -4.08 -12.16
CA ALA A 23 20.49 -5.24 -13.02
C ALA A 23 20.46 -6.56 -12.22
N ASN A 24 21.30 -6.69 -11.18
CA ASN A 24 21.35 -7.91 -10.36
C ASN A 24 20.03 -8.09 -9.60
N ASN A 25 19.49 -7.03 -9.03
CA ASN A 25 18.21 -7.06 -8.34
C ASN A 25 17.07 -7.44 -9.30
N LEU A 26 17.05 -6.89 -10.52
CA LEU A 26 16.04 -7.24 -11.53
C LEU A 26 16.11 -8.71 -11.94
N ILE A 27 17.30 -9.28 -12.11
CA ILE A 27 17.49 -10.70 -12.42
C ILE A 27 16.97 -11.58 -11.27
N ASN A 28 17.31 -11.23 -10.02
CA ASN A 28 16.85 -11.94 -8.83
C ASN A 28 15.33 -11.92 -8.71
N ILE A 29 14.71 -10.76 -8.89
CA ILE A 29 13.24 -10.61 -8.88
C ILE A 29 12.63 -11.43 -10.01
N SER A 30 13.18 -11.37 -11.22
CA SER A 30 12.71 -12.17 -12.35
C SER A 30 12.71 -13.66 -12.03
N THR A 31 13.76 -14.15 -11.38
CA THR A 31 13.85 -15.56 -10.96
C THR A 31 12.77 -15.95 -9.95
N ILE A 32 12.50 -15.07 -8.96
CA ILE A 32 11.43 -15.29 -7.98
C ILE A 32 10.06 -15.33 -8.67
N LEU A 33 9.82 -14.40 -9.60
CA LEU A 33 8.55 -14.28 -10.31
C LEU A 33 8.23 -15.49 -11.20
N GLN A 34 9.23 -16.31 -11.61
CA GLN A 34 8.98 -17.57 -12.36
C GLN A 34 8.15 -18.57 -11.54
N ASN A 35 8.25 -18.51 -10.20
CA ASN A 35 7.52 -19.38 -9.28
C ASN A 35 6.36 -18.67 -8.59
N THR A 36 5.93 -17.52 -9.12
CA THR A 36 4.89 -16.69 -8.53
C THR A 36 3.69 -16.62 -9.48
N GLU A 37 2.50 -16.88 -8.97
CA GLU A 37 1.28 -16.66 -9.73
C GLU A 37 0.90 -15.19 -9.67
N LEU A 38 0.81 -14.52 -10.83
CA LEU A 38 0.37 -13.14 -10.96
C LEU A 38 -1.09 -13.10 -11.41
N ARG A 39 -1.93 -12.38 -10.67
CA ARG A 39 -3.35 -12.20 -10.98
C ARG A 39 -3.68 -10.72 -11.11
N CYS A 40 -4.48 -10.37 -12.12
CA CYS A 40 -5.09 -9.05 -12.26
C CYS A 40 -6.60 -9.18 -12.07
N THR A 41 -7.06 -8.95 -10.84
CA THR A 41 -8.47 -9.12 -10.49
C THR A 41 -8.83 -8.21 -9.30
N ASP A 42 -10.12 -8.07 -9.02
CA ASP A 42 -10.57 -7.38 -7.79
C ASP A 42 -10.08 -8.15 -6.55
N PHE A 43 -9.62 -7.44 -5.54
CA PHE A 43 -9.05 -8.04 -4.34
C PHE A 43 -10.01 -9.00 -3.63
N SER A 44 -11.32 -8.76 -3.68
CA SER A 44 -12.31 -9.63 -3.04
C SER A 44 -12.43 -10.99 -3.72
N SER A 45 -11.99 -11.11 -4.97
CA SER A 45 -12.00 -12.34 -5.78
C SER A 45 -10.63 -13.02 -5.85
N SER A 46 -9.59 -12.41 -5.26
CA SER A 46 -8.20 -12.87 -5.35
C SER A 46 -7.91 -14.12 -4.52
N PHE A 47 -8.75 -14.41 -3.54
CA PHE A 47 -8.52 -15.48 -2.58
C PHE A 47 -9.50 -16.63 -2.80
N GLY A 48 -8.95 -17.83 -3.05
CA GLY A 48 -9.68 -19.09 -2.98
C GLY A 48 -9.72 -19.61 -1.54
N ASN A 49 -9.68 -20.93 -1.39
CA ASN A 49 -9.49 -21.55 -0.08
C ASN A 49 -8.02 -21.38 0.32
N LEU A 50 -7.75 -20.52 1.30
CA LEU A 50 -6.44 -20.40 1.90
C LEU A 50 -6.21 -21.57 2.85
N GLU A 51 -5.00 -22.10 2.83
CA GLU A 51 -4.55 -23.05 3.83
C GLU A 51 -4.39 -22.34 5.18
N LYS A 52 -4.57 -23.09 6.27
CA LYS A 52 -4.27 -22.61 7.62
C LYS A 52 -2.82 -22.12 7.66
N ASP A 53 -2.57 -21.04 8.38
CA ASP A 53 -1.26 -20.39 8.51
C ASP A 53 -0.71 -19.73 7.22
N SER A 54 -1.50 -19.67 6.13
CA SER A 54 -1.14 -18.84 4.98
C SER A 54 -0.92 -17.40 5.42
N PHE A 55 0.10 -16.74 4.86
CA PHE A 55 0.35 -15.31 5.12
C PHE A 55 -0.22 -14.44 4.00
N VAL A 56 -1.01 -13.43 4.36
CA VAL A 56 -1.58 -12.47 3.43
C VAL A 56 -1.17 -11.06 3.82
N TYR A 57 -0.54 -10.35 2.87
CA TYR A 57 -0.21 -8.94 3.02
C TYR A 57 -1.10 -8.08 2.12
N PHE A 58 -1.72 -7.06 2.72
CA PHE A 58 -2.56 -6.08 2.03
C PHE A 58 -1.84 -4.74 1.98
N ASP A 59 -1.65 -4.23 0.78
CA ASP A 59 -1.11 -2.89 0.49
C ASP A 59 -2.11 -2.10 -0.38
N PRO A 60 -3.26 -1.72 0.17
CA PRO A 60 -4.29 -0.99 -0.56
C PRO A 60 -3.82 0.44 -0.85
N PRO A 61 -4.47 1.16 -1.79
CA PRO A 61 -4.30 2.59 -1.89
C PRO A 61 -4.57 3.25 -0.54
N TYR A 62 -3.56 3.97 -0.02
CA TYR A 62 -3.62 4.55 1.32
C TYR A 62 -4.68 5.63 1.42
N SER A 63 -5.32 5.71 2.57
CA SER A 63 -6.24 6.80 2.89
C SER A 63 -5.50 8.14 2.81
N PRO A 64 -6.08 9.19 2.18
CA PRO A 64 -5.43 10.48 2.06
C PRO A 64 -5.22 11.11 3.44
N VAL A 65 -3.99 11.51 3.73
CA VAL A 65 -3.59 12.15 4.99
C VAL A 65 -4.16 13.57 5.12
N SER A 66 -4.59 14.18 4.01
CA SER A 66 -5.23 15.51 4.00
C SER A 66 -6.21 15.60 2.84
N LYS A 67 -7.15 16.55 2.94
CA LYS A 67 -8.13 16.84 1.87
C LYS A 67 -7.48 17.22 0.53
N THR A 68 -6.21 17.65 0.54
CA THR A 68 -5.44 18.03 -0.64
C THR A 68 -4.54 16.90 -1.19
N SER A 69 -4.36 15.82 -0.44
CA SER A 69 -3.54 14.66 -0.86
C SER A 69 -4.40 13.60 -1.54
N ASN A 70 -4.93 13.90 -2.72
CA ASN A 70 -5.71 12.97 -3.55
C ASN A 70 -4.76 11.99 -4.27
N PHE A 71 -4.00 11.17 -3.55
CA PHE A 71 -3.14 10.13 -4.14
C PHE A 71 -3.91 8.86 -4.57
N THR A 72 -5.20 8.79 -4.31
CA THR A 72 -6.06 7.66 -4.70
C THR A 72 -6.46 7.68 -6.19
N SER A 73 -6.07 8.70 -6.94
CA SER A 73 -6.47 8.92 -8.34
C SER A 73 -5.57 8.25 -9.39
N TYR A 74 -4.73 7.28 -9.01
CA TYR A 74 -3.93 6.50 -9.98
C TYR A 74 -4.76 5.49 -10.79
N CYS A 75 -5.94 5.14 -10.31
CA CYS A 75 -6.90 4.32 -11.03
C CYS A 75 -8.12 5.17 -11.40
N LYS A 76 -8.79 4.84 -12.51
CA LYS A 76 -10.06 5.46 -12.92
C LYS A 76 -11.11 5.41 -11.81
N ASP A 77 -11.02 4.38 -10.96
CA ASP A 77 -11.85 4.18 -9.78
C ASP A 77 -10.98 4.41 -8.54
N SER A 78 -11.15 5.55 -7.87
CA SER A 78 -10.47 5.86 -6.60
C SER A 78 -10.93 4.90 -5.50
N PHE A 79 -9.99 4.50 -4.62
CA PHE A 79 -10.28 3.62 -3.49
C PHE A 79 -10.93 4.43 -2.36
N TYR A 80 -12.25 4.32 -2.23
CA TYR A 80 -13.06 5.09 -1.29
C TYR A 80 -13.39 4.31 -0.01
N TYR A 81 -14.13 4.95 0.89
CA TYR A 81 -14.60 4.34 2.14
C TYR A 81 -15.31 2.98 1.93
N LYS A 82 -16.15 2.88 0.89
CA LYS A 82 -16.83 1.61 0.55
C LYS A 82 -15.84 0.47 0.27
N ASP A 83 -14.68 0.78 -0.31
CA ASP A 83 -13.66 -0.21 -0.64
C ASP A 83 -12.83 -0.57 0.58
N GLN A 84 -12.56 0.39 1.48
CA GLN A 84 -12.00 0.13 2.80
C GLN A 84 -12.91 -0.80 3.62
N LEU A 85 -14.22 -0.58 3.59
CA LEU A 85 -15.20 -1.44 4.26
C LEU A 85 -15.22 -2.85 3.64
N ARG A 86 -15.20 -2.97 2.31
CA ARG A 86 -15.09 -4.28 1.63
C ARG A 86 -13.81 -5.01 2.04
N LEU A 87 -12.70 -4.28 2.12
CA LEU A 87 -11.40 -4.84 2.50
C LEU A 87 -11.40 -5.31 3.97
N SER A 88 -11.96 -4.54 4.89
CA SER A 88 -12.07 -4.94 6.30
C SER A 88 -12.95 -6.18 6.48
N ASN A 89 -14.03 -6.28 5.71
CA ASN A 89 -14.87 -7.48 5.72
C ASN A 89 -14.12 -8.71 5.17
N LEU A 90 -13.33 -8.54 4.11
CA LEU A 90 -12.47 -9.60 3.60
C LEU A 90 -11.41 -10.01 4.64
N PHE A 91 -10.77 -9.04 5.29
CA PHE A 91 -9.78 -9.27 6.34
C PHE A 91 -10.37 -10.15 7.46
N ARG A 92 -11.56 -9.79 7.98
CA ARG A 92 -12.27 -10.59 8.99
C ARG A 92 -12.67 -11.99 8.49
N LYS A 93 -13.01 -12.12 7.22
CA LYS A 93 -13.33 -13.43 6.63
C LYS A 93 -12.09 -14.33 6.59
N LEU A 94 -10.95 -13.79 6.18
CA LEU A 94 -9.70 -14.53 6.07
C LEU A 94 -9.10 -14.85 7.45
N ASP A 95 -9.29 -13.97 8.44
CA ASP A 95 -8.96 -14.24 9.84
C ASP A 95 -9.65 -15.51 10.35
N LYS A 96 -10.95 -15.65 10.09
CA LYS A 96 -11.72 -16.86 10.45
C LYS A 96 -11.23 -18.14 9.77
N SER A 97 -10.53 -18.05 8.66
CA SER A 97 -9.92 -19.21 8.00
C SER A 97 -8.57 -19.64 8.61
N GLY A 98 -8.05 -18.89 9.57
CA GLY A 98 -6.78 -19.16 10.24
C GLY A 98 -5.55 -18.65 9.48
N ALA A 99 -5.74 -17.78 8.49
CA ALA A 99 -4.63 -17.10 7.82
C ALA A 99 -4.01 -16.02 8.73
N LYS A 100 -2.70 -15.79 8.59
CA LYS A 100 -2.00 -14.67 9.21
C LYS A 100 -2.08 -13.46 8.30
N LEU A 101 -2.60 -12.37 8.80
CA LEU A 101 -2.93 -11.19 8.02
C LEU A 101 -2.13 -9.97 8.46
N MET A 102 -1.61 -9.23 7.51
CA MET A 102 -0.97 -7.94 7.72
C MET A 102 -1.49 -6.93 6.70
N LEU A 103 -1.87 -5.75 7.15
CA LEU A 103 -2.30 -4.65 6.30
C LEU A 103 -1.50 -3.39 6.63
N SER A 104 -0.98 -2.71 5.61
CA SER A 104 -0.37 -1.40 5.72
C SER A 104 -1.32 -0.29 5.28
N ASN A 105 -1.25 0.87 5.96
CA ASN A 105 -1.98 2.07 5.54
C ASN A 105 -1.31 3.33 6.09
N SER A 106 -1.75 4.52 5.62
CA SER A 106 -1.31 5.78 6.22
C SER A 106 -1.84 5.93 7.65
N TYR A 107 -0.97 6.39 8.55
CA TYR A 107 -1.45 6.89 9.83
C TYR A 107 -1.98 8.32 9.64
N VAL A 108 -3.22 8.53 10.03
CA VAL A 108 -3.87 9.85 10.04
C VAL A 108 -4.29 10.15 11.48
N GLU A 109 -3.73 11.22 12.03
CA GLU A 109 -4.08 11.66 13.38
C GLU A 109 -5.57 12.05 13.44
N ASN A 110 -6.26 11.58 14.47
CA ASN A 110 -7.71 11.79 14.65
C ASN A 110 -8.59 11.22 13.51
N ASN A 111 -8.11 10.24 12.77
CA ASN A 111 -8.92 9.51 11.81
C ASN A 111 -9.32 8.14 12.40
N ASP A 112 -10.50 8.06 12.96
CA ASP A 112 -11.00 6.86 13.65
C ASP A 112 -11.47 5.75 12.69
N ILE A 113 -11.51 6.02 11.37
CA ILE A 113 -12.03 5.06 10.38
C ILE A 113 -11.28 3.73 10.42
N MET A 114 -9.95 3.73 10.52
CA MET A 114 -9.19 2.48 10.56
C MET A 114 -9.40 1.74 11.88
N SER A 115 -9.45 2.44 13.00
CA SER A 115 -9.74 1.83 14.29
C SER A 115 -11.15 1.25 14.36
N GLU A 116 -12.12 1.89 13.74
CA GLU A 116 -13.49 1.39 13.64
C GLU A 116 -13.57 0.15 12.72
N LEU A 117 -13.01 0.23 11.51
CA LEU A 117 -13.07 -0.86 10.52
C LEU A 117 -12.31 -2.11 10.98
N TYR A 118 -11.23 -1.95 11.73
CA TYR A 118 -10.37 -3.06 12.16
C TYR A 118 -10.37 -3.24 13.68
N ASP A 119 -11.43 -2.84 14.36
CA ASP A 119 -11.62 -3.09 15.79
C ASP A 119 -11.42 -4.58 16.12
N GLY A 120 -10.71 -4.85 17.20
CA GLY A 120 -10.35 -6.19 17.66
C GLY A 120 -9.05 -6.76 17.08
N PHE A 121 -8.37 -6.05 16.16
CA PHE A 121 -7.06 -6.45 15.64
C PHE A 121 -5.90 -5.66 16.29
N CYS A 122 -4.67 -6.13 16.07
CA CYS A 122 -3.48 -5.49 16.61
C CYS A 122 -3.02 -4.32 15.73
N PHE A 123 -2.79 -3.15 16.33
CA PHE A 123 -2.29 -1.95 15.66
C PHE A 123 -0.85 -1.68 16.05
N SER A 124 0.02 -1.57 15.07
CA SER A 124 1.43 -1.19 15.21
C SER A 124 1.78 -0.04 14.29
N TYR A 125 2.88 0.64 14.56
CA TYR A 125 3.30 1.79 13.76
C TYR A 125 4.76 1.65 13.33
N ILE A 126 5.03 2.02 12.08
CA ILE A 126 6.39 2.12 11.54
C ILE A 126 6.66 3.55 11.07
N TYR A 127 7.94 3.89 11.02
CA TYR A 127 8.39 5.17 10.50
C TYR A 127 9.17 4.96 9.23
N SER A 128 8.61 5.41 8.10
CA SER A 128 9.28 5.41 6.80
C SER A 128 9.86 6.79 6.48
N GLN A 129 10.90 6.83 5.66
CA GLN A 129 11.43 8.11 5.18
C GLN A 129 10.65 8.57 3.95
N LYS A 130 10.15 9.81 3.98
CA LYS A 130 9.67 10.46 2.75
C LYS A 130 10.83 10.62 1.77
N THR A 131 10.86 9.81 0.72
CA THR A 131 11.90 9.85 -0.31
C THR A 131 11.63 10.85 -1.44
N MET A 132 10.41 11.39 -1.55
CA MET A 132 9.94 12.15 -2.72
C MET A 132 9.58 13.64 -2.56
N PRO A 133 9.91 14.39 -1.52
CA PRO A 133 9.76 15.83 -1.63
C PRO A 133 10.90 16.41 -2.48
N SER A 134 10.55 17.31 -3.40
CA SER A 134 11.50 18.05 -4.24
C SER A 134 12.49 18.91 -3.42
N ILE A 135 12.18 19.20 -2.17
CA ILE A 135 13.00 19.96 -1.24
C ILE A 135 13.54 19.04 -0.15
N VAL A 136 14.86 18.88 -0.08
CA VAL A 136 15.55 17.97 0.86
C VAL A 136 15.19 18.26 2.33
N SER A 137 15.04 19.53 2.71
CA SER A 137 14.63 19.94 4.07
C SER A 137 13.22 19.51 4.48
N LYS A 138 12.38 19.07 3.53
CA LYS A 138 11.03 18.53 3.79
C LYS A 138 10.99 17.00 3.84
N ARG A 139 12.16 16.34 3.79
CA ARG A 139 12.29 14.91 3.98
C ARG A 139 12.16 14.58 5.47
N GLY A 140 10.97 14.23 5.90
CA GLY A 140 10.66 13.84 7.27
C GLY A 140 10.29 12.36 7.36
N LYS A 141 10.31 11.82 8.58
CA LYS A 141 9.74 10.50 8.86
C LYS A 141 8.22 10.60 8.75
N VAL A 142 7.61 9.64 8.07
CA VAL A 142 6.15 9.46 8.02
C VAL A 142 5.81 8.29 8.90
N LYS A 143 4.81 8.44 9.72
CA LYS A 143 4.23 7.37 10.51
C LYS A 143 3.26 6.61 9.62
N GLU A 144 3.42 5.30 9.53
CA GLU A 144 2.54 4.39 8.81
C GLU A 144 1.93 3.41 9.79
N LEU A 145 0.74 2.93 9.47
CA LEU A 145 -0.05 2.02 10.27
C LEU A 145 0.13 0.60 9.75
N LEU A 146 0.35 -0.34 10.65
CA LEU A 146 0.26 -1.78 10.40
C LEU A 146 -0.84 -2.37 11.25
N ILE A 147 -1.71 -3.18 10.64
CA ILE A 147 -2.78 -3.92 11.30
C ILE A 147 -2.54 -5.40 11.09
N THR A 148 -2.55 -6.19 12.17
CA THR A 148 -2.35 -7.64 12.13
C THR A 148 -3.39 -8.37 12.99
N ASN A 149 -3.60 -9.66 12.68
CA ASN A 149 -4.45 -10.55 13.47
C ASN A 149 -3.68 -11.50 14.38
N TYR A 150 -2.38 -11.28 14.55
CA TYR A 150 -1.48 -12.09 15.36
C TYR A 150 -0.56 -11.24 16.20
#